data_14d1397a80586a684f85ff89fe9f4237
#
_entry.id   14d1397a80586a684f85ff89fe9f4237
#
_cell.length_a   1.000
_cell.length_b   1.000
_cell.length_c   1.000
_cell.angle_alpha   90.00
_cell.angle_beta   90.00
_cell.angle_gamma   90.00
#
_symmetry.space_group_name_H-M   'P 1'
#
loop_
_entity.id
_entity.type
_entity.pdbx_description
1 polymer ?
#
loop_
_entity_poly.entity_id
_entity_poly.type
_entity_poly.pdbx_seq_one_letter_code
_entity_poly.pdbx_strand_id
1 'polypeptide(L)'
;MGARYEHQNRCALAGGELVLRSAGEVPRELAAGRVQLGVTGTDMVRERIAQWDQRVEPLAELGFGHADLVLAVPQAWVDVSTLDDLDAVAAAFRTKEGFRLRIATKYHRLVRDFLRDQGVADYQLVDSQGATEGTVKNESAEAIADITSTG
;
A
#
# COMPACT_ATOMS: atom_id res chain seq x y z
N MET A 1 -25.89 -15.18 -12.81
CA MET A 1 -25.44 -13.79 -13.03
C MET A 1 -23.91 -13.61 -13.17
N GLY A 2 -23.11 -14.51 -12.66
CA GLY A 2 -21.63 -14.44 -12.78
C GLY A 2 -21.08 -14.60 -14.21
N ALA A 3 -21.67 -15.44 -15.02
CA ALA A 3 -21.17 -15.76 -16.36
C ALA A 3 -21.26 -14.61 -17.40
N ARG A 4 -22.16 -13.65 -17.20
CA ARG A 4 -22.28 -12.49 -18.12
C ARG A 4 -21.20 -11.45 -17.92
N TYR A 5 -20.67 -11.33 -16.71
CA TYR A 5 -19.61 -10.34 -16.42
C TYR A 5 -18.22 -10.83 -16.83
N GLU A 6 -17.98 -12.13 -16.80
CA GLU A 6 -16.71 -12.69 -17.27
C GLU A 6 -16.50 -12.50 -18.79
N HIS A 7 -17.55 -12.59 -19.58
CA HIS A 7 -17.46 -12.38 -21.03
C HIS A 7 -17.28 -10.91 -21.43
N GLN A 8 -17.74 -9.96 -20.59
CA GLN A 8 -17.60 -8.52 -20.89
C GLN A 8 -16.19 -7.99 -20.58
N ASN A 9 -15.40 -8.71 -19.80
CA ASN A 9 -14.06 -8.29 -19.37
C ASN A 9 -12.93 -8.91 -20.19
N ARG A 10 -13.25 -9.56 -21.29
CA ARG A 10 -12.29 -10.19 -22.20
C ARG A 10 -12.48 -9.73 -23.62
N CYS A 11 -11.39 -9.41 -24.30
CA CYS A 11 -11.38 -9.00 -25.69
C CYS A 11 -10.22 -9.68 -26.42
N ALA A 12 -10.52 -10.32 -27.55
CA ALA A 12 -9.48 -10.92 -28.38
C ALA A 12 -8.71 -9.84 -29.12
N LEU A 13 -7.39 -9.93 -29.10
CA LEU A 13 -6.47 -9.06 -29.84
C LEU A 13 -5.67 -9.89 -30.81
N ALA A 14 -5.09 -9.23 -31.83
CA ALA A 14 -4.13 -9.87 -32.72
C ALA A 14 -2.89 -10.30 -31.90
N GLY A 15 -2.72 -11.59 -31.68
CA GLY A 15 -1.61 -12.15 -30.91
C GLY A 15 -1.85 -12.36 -29.42
N GLY A 16 -3.08 -12.18 -28.94
CA GLY A 16 -3.37 -12.40 -27.54
C GLY A 16 -4.80 -12.10 -27.12
N GLU A 17 -5.01 -12.04 -25.83
CA GLU A 17 -6.30 -11.71 -25.23
C GLU A 17 -6.10 -10.57 -24.21
N LEU A 18 -6.94 -9.55 -24.29
CA LEU A 18 -7.03 -8.49 -23.28
C LEU A 18 -8.05 -8.88 -22.21
N VAL A 19 -7.63 -8.87 -20.97
CA VAL A 19 -8.48 -9.15 -19.81
C VAL A 19 -8.53 -7.91 -18.94
N LEU A 20 -9.74 -7.40 -18.66
CA LEU A 20 -9.92 -6.27 -17.77
C LEU A 20 -9.99 -6.74 -16.32
N ARG A 21 -9.16 -6.14 -15.49
CA ARG A 21 -9.07 -6.39 -14.05
C ARG A 21 -8.87 -5.07 -13.31
N SER A 22 -9.22 -5.04 -12.03
CA SER A 22 -8.90 -3.91 -11.17
C SER A 22 -7.38 -3.81 -10.94
N ALA A 23 -6.91 -2.62 -10.60
CA ALA A 23 -5.48 -2.37 -10.34
C ALA A 23 -4.90 -3.31 -9.27
N GLY A 24 -5.69 -3.67 -8.26
CA GLY A 24 -5.26 -4.60 -7.22
C GLY A 24 -5.28 -6.07 -7.61
N GLU A 25 -6.08 -6.44 -8.63
CA GLU A 25 -6.13 -7.82 -9.16
C GLU A 25 -5.00 -8.12 -10.13
N VAL A 26 -4.56 -7.14 -10.93
CA VAL A 26 -3.51 -7.33 -11.94
C VAL A 26 -2.22 -7.93 -11.35
N PRO A 27 -1.67 -7.45 -10.22
CA PRO A 27 -0.49 -8.06 -9.63
C PRO A 27 -0.69 -9.53 -9.23
N ARG A 28 -1.88 -9.90 -8.77
CA ARG A 28 -2.20 -11.29 -8.41
C ARG A 28 -2.23 -12.19 -9.64
N GLU A 29 -2.80 -11.70 -10.73
CA GLU A 29 -2.86 -12.43 -12.01
C GLU A 29 -1.46 -12.63 -12.60
N LEU A 30 -0.60 -11.61 -12.53
CA LEU A 30 0.81 -11.70 -12.93
C LEU A 30 1.58 -12.70 -12.06
N ALA A 31 1.46 -12.60 -10.76
CA ALA A 31 2.16 -13.49 -9.82
C ALA A 31 1.75 -14.95 -9.98
N ALA A 32 0.51 -15.20 -10.35
CA ALA A 32 -0.03 -16.55 -10.60
C ALA A 32 0.28 -17.06 -12.01
N GLY A 33 0.86 -16.24 -12.88
CA GLY A 33 1.15 -16.62 -14.28
C GLY A 33 -0.09 -16.71 -15.17
N ARG A 34 -1.24 -16.19 -14.72
CA ARG A 34 -2.47 -16.18 -15.52
C ARG A 34 -2.48 -15.12 -16.61
N VAL A 35 -1.70 -14.05 -16.41
CA VAL A 35 -1.41 -13.04 -17.44
C VAL A 35 0.09 -12.84 -17.54
N GLN A 36 0.58 -12.49 -18.72
CA GLN A 36 2.00 -12.30 -19.01
C GLN A 36 2.41 -10.83 -18.97
N LEU A 37 1.46 -9.94 -19.18
CA LEU A 37 1.65 -8.50 -19.16
C LEU A 37 0.49 -7.84 -18.44
N GLY A 38 0.77 -6.84 -17.61
CA GLY A 38 -0.25 -6.09 -16.87
C GLY A 38 0.04 -4.61 -16.82
N VAL A 39 -1.01 -3.80 -16.80
CA VAL A 39 -0.95 -2.37 -16.55
C VAL A 39 -1.55 -2.10 -15.18
N THR A 40 -0.73 -1.57 -14.28
CA THR A 40 -1.14 -1.28 -12.89
C THR A 40 -0.17 -0.29 -12.25
N GLY A 41 -0.45 0.17 -11.05
CA GLY A 41 0.47 0.99 -10.28
C GLY A 41 1.62 0.19 -9.67
N THR A 42 2.80 0.78 -9.61
CA THR A 42 3.97 0.16 -8.95
C THR A 42 3.75 -0.05 -7.46
N ASP A 43 2.95 0.80 -6.81
CA ASP A 43 2.51 0.65 -5.43
C ASP A 43 1.72 -0.67 -5.23
N MET A 44 0.82 -0.99 -6.15
CA MET A 44 0.04 -2.23 -6.11
C MET A 44 0.94 -3.46 -6.32
N VAL A 45 1.92 -3.38 -7.21
CA VAL A 45 2.89 -4.45 -7.44
C VAL A 45 3.69 -4.71 -6.14
N ARG A 46 4.23 -3.68 -5.53
CA ARG A 46 5.00 -3.77 -4.29
C ARG A 46 4.17 -4.28 -3.12
N GLU A 47 2.92 -3.87 -3.03
CA GLU A 47 2.02 -4.33 -1.97
C GLU A 47 1.60 -5.80 -2.15
N ARG A 48 1.31 -6.22 -3.37
CA ARG A 48 0.68 -7.50 -3.64
C ARG A 48 1.64 -8.65 -3.93
N ILE A 49 2.86 -8.34 -4.40
CA ILE A 49 3.84 -9.36 -4.80
C ILE A 49 5.04 -9.30 -3.86
N ALA A 50 5.24 -10.35 -3.08
CA ALA A 50 6.45 -10.51 -2.27
C ALA A 50 7.66 -10.70 -3.20
N GLN A 51 8.78 -10.02 -2.90
CA GLN A 51 9.99 -10.06 -3.73
C GLN A 51 9.66 -9.72 -5.20
N TRP A 52 8.87 -8.68 -5.40
CA TRP A 52 8.34 -8.30 -6.71
C TRP A 52 9.43 -8.10 -7.76
N ASP A 53 10.56 -7.54 -7.37
CA ASP A 53 11.75 -7.28 -8.20
C ASP A 53 12.39 -8.55 -8.80
N GLN A 54 12.13 -9.71 -8.19
CA GLN A 54 12.58 -11.01 -8.68
C GLN A 54 11.52 -11.73 -9.53
N ARG A 55 10.29 -11.23 -9.55
CA ARG A 55 9.14 -11.93 -10.12
C ARG A 55 8.48 -11.20 -11.28
N VAL A 56 8.59 -9.89 -11.33
CA VAL A 56 8.03 -9.05 -12.38
C VAL A 56 9.04 -7.98 -12.78
N GLU A 57 8.99 -7.57 -14.02
CA GLU A 57 9.86 -6.53 -14.57
C GLU A 57 9.00 -5.36 -15.07
N PRO A 58 9.21 -4.13 -14.56
CA PRO A 58 8.60 -2.95 -15.14
C PRO A 58 9.18 -2.66 -16.52
N LEU A 59 8.35 -2.65 -17.54
CA LEU A 59 8.78 -2.44 -18.93
C LEU A 59 8.72 -0.97 -19.34
N ALA A 60 7.72 -0.23 -18.89
CA ALA A 60 7.52 1.16 -19.25
C ALA A 60 6.70 1.90 -18.20
N GLU A 61 7.05 3.16 -17.97
CA GLU A 61 6.21 4.09 -17.22
C GLU A 61 5.24 4.78 -18.18
N LEU A 62 3.97 4.77 -17.83
CA LEU A 62 2.91 5.30 -18.70
C LEU A 62 2.59 6.77 -18.46
N GLY A 63 3.14 7.36 -17.37
CA GLY A 63 3.04 8.78 -17.10
C GLY A 63 1.70 9.25 -16.53
N PHE A 64 0.88 8.33 -15.97
CA PHE A 64 -0.38 8.67 -15.33
C PHE A 64 -0.58 7.86 -14.03
N GLY A 65 -1.56 8.25 -13.23
CA GLY A 65 -1.91 7.54 -12.00
C GLY A 65 -0.87 7.68 -10.90
N HIS A 66 -0.18 8.82 -10.82
CA HIS A 66 0.78 9.08 -9.74
C HIS A 66 0.08 9.06 -8.39
N ALA A 67 0.73 8.44 -7.41
CA ALA A 67 0.24 8.35 -6.05
C ALA A 67 1.41 8.49 -5.07
N ASP A 68 1.16 9.15 -3.96
CA ASP A 68 2.14 9.29 -2.88
C ASP A 68 1.74 8.44 -1.68
N LEU A 69 2.71 7.79 -1.05
CA LEU A 69 2.53 7.20 0.26
C LEU A 69 2.66 8.29 1.32
N VAL A 70 1.60 8.50 2.08
CA VAL A 70 1.52 9.55 3.09
C VAL A 70 1.41 8.92 4.47
N LEU A 71 2.23 9.39 5.38
CA LEU A 71 2.13 9.12 6.81
C LEU A 71 1.49 10.34 7.49
N ALA A 72 0.36 10.14 8.13
CA ALA A 72 -0.36 11.17 8.86
C ALA A 72 -0.29 10.90 10.36
N VAL A 73 0.09 11.92 11.10
CA VAL A 73 0.13 11.91 12.57
C VAL A 73 -0.86 12.94 13.11
N PRO A 74 -1.28 12.81 14.39
CA PRO A 74 -2.15 13.81 14.99
C PRO A 74 -1.55 15.22 14.92
N GLN A 75 -2.37 16.21 14.60
CA GLN A 75 -1.93 17.60 14.50
C GLN A 75 -1.33 18.13 15.82
N ALA A 76 -1.71 17.54 16.94
CA ALA A 76 -1.15 17.88 18.25
C ALA A 76 0.31 17.45 18.42
N TRP A 77 0.83 16.61 17.55
CA TRP A 77 2.25 16.19 17.55
C TRP A 77 3.10 17.21 16.79
N VAL A 78 3.19 18.41 17.35
CA VAL A 78 3.82 19.58 16.69
C VAL A 78 5.31 19.42 16.41
N ASP A 79 5.97 18.52 17.12
CA ASP A 79 7.42 18.26 16.99
C ASP A 79 7.74 17.13 16.00
N VAL A 80 6.72 16.53 15.37
CA VAL A 80 6.91 15.43 14.42
C VAL A 80 6.71 15.97 13.00
N SER A 81 7.79 16.23 12.32
CA SER A 81 7.81 16.71 10.93
C SER A 81 8.67 15.86 10.00
N THR A 82 9.50 14.99 10.55
CA THR A 82 10.36 14.08 9.79
C THR A 82 10.19 12.62 10.25
N LEU A 83 10.73 11.69 9.49
CA LEU A 83 10.74 10.27 9.87
C LEU A 83 11.66 9.99 11.05
N ASP A 84 12.72 10.78 11.22
CA ASP A 84 13.58 10.68 12.40
C ASP A 84 12.83 11.12 13.66
N ASP A 85 12.00 12.16 13.57
CA ASP A 85 11.12 12.58 14.66
C ASP A 85 10.10 11.48 14.99
N LEU A 86 9.54 10.84 13.97
CA LEU A 86 8.61 9.72 14.15
C LEU A 86 9.28 8.54 14.85
N ASP A 87 10.51 8.19 14.49
CA ASP A 87 11.26 7.11 15.12
C ASP A 87 11.52 7.40 16.61
N ALA A 88 11.92 8.64 16.92
CA ALA A 88 12.12 9.09 18.30
C ALA A 88 10.83 9.04 19.13
N VAL A 89 9.71 9.49 18.55
CA VAL A 89 8.38 9.43 19.19
C VAL A 89 7.94 7.99 19.39
N ALA A 90 8.16 7.11 18.41
CA ALA A 90 7.81 5.71 18.49
C ALA A 90 8.58 5.00 19.62
N ALA A 91 9.87 5.27 19.76
CA ALA A 91 10.70 4.73 20.84
C ALA A 91 10.23 5.23 22.22
N ALA A 92 9.97 6.54 22.34
CA ALA A 92 9.45 7.14 23.57
C ALA A 92 8.06 6.61 23.93
N PHE A 93 7.19 6.44 22.93
CA PHE A 93 5.84 5.87 23.09
C PHE A 93 5.92 4.45 23.67
N ARG A 94 6.78 3.61 23.09
CA ARG A 94 6.97 2.23 23.58
C ARG A 94 7.44 2.21 25.04
N THR A 95 8.35 3.10 25.40
CA THR A 95 8.85 3.19 26.78
C THR A 95 7.76 3.63 27.75
N LYS A 96 6.94 4.59 27.35
CA LYS A 96 5.88 5.16 28.18
C LYS A 96 4.66 4.23 28.28
N GLU A 97 4.17 3.73 27.15
CA GLU A 97 2.90 2.99 27.09
C GLU A 97 3.07 1.46 27.22
N GLY A 98 4.27 0.94 27.05
CA GLY A 98 4.57 -0.49 27.14
C GLY A 98 4.23 -1.30 25.89
N PHE A 99 3.75 -0.66 24.82
CA PHE A 99 3.51 -1.28 23.52
C PHE A 99 3.98 -0.37 22.39
N ARG A 100 4.10 -0.94 21.18
CA ARG A 100 4.60 -0.19 20.03
C ARG A 100 3.56 0.76 19.46
N LEU A 101 4.03 1.88 18.93
CA LEU A 101 3.22 2.82 18.17
C LEU A 101 2.45 2.08 17.05
N ARG A 102 1.14 2.28 16.97
CA ARG A 102 0.29 1.62 15.99
C ARG A 102 0.06 2.54 14.79
N ILE A 103 0.32 2.01 13.60
CA ILE A 103 0.08 2.71 12.33
C ILE A 103 -0.99 1.93 11.56
N ALA A 104 -2.14 2.55 11.32
CA ALA A 104 -3.22 1.95 10.56
C ALA A 104 -2.95 2.10 9.06
N THR A 105 -3.05 1.00 8.31
CA THR A 105 -2.85 1.00 6.86
C THR A 105 -3.54 -0.19 6.21
N LYS A 106 -3.84 -0.06 4.92
CA LYS A 106 -4.19 -1.17 4.02
C LYS A 106 -2.99 -1.74 3.29
N TYR A 107 -1.87 -1.04 3.33
CA TYR A 107 -0.67 -1.32 2.52
C TYR A 107 0.47 -1.80 3.41
N HIS A 108 0.26 -2.92 4.11
CA HIS A 108 1.17 -3.43 5.14
C HIS A 108 2.59 -3.67 4.61
N ARG A 109 2.71 -4.27 3.44
CA ARG A 109 4.03 -4.56 2.86
C ARG A 109 4.74 -3.28 2.41
N LEU A 110 4.05 -2.44 1.68
CA LEU A 110 4.58 -1.18 1.17
C LEU A 110 5.07 -0.27 2.31
N VAL A 111 4.26 -0.11 3.35
CA VAL A 111 4.58 0.73 4.52
C VAL A 111 5.74 0.12 5.32
N ARG A 112 5.72 -1.19 5.53
CA ARG A 112 6.81 -1.88 6.25
C ARG A 112 8.14 -1.72 5.53
N ASP A 113 8.18 -1.92 4.22
CA ASP A 113 9.39 -1.77 3.43
C ASP A 113 9.90 -0.34 3.45
N PHE A 114 9.00 0.63 3.30
CA PHE A 114 9.35 2.05 3.37
C PHE A 114 9.93 2.44 4.74
N LEU A 115 9.27 2.10 5.83
CA LEU A 115 9.73 2.44 7.18
C LEU A 115 11.05 1.73 7.54
N ARG A 116 11.22 0.49 7.09
CA ARG A 116 12.50 -0.23 7.25
C ARG A 116 13.63 0.51 6.54
N ASP A 117 13.42 0.93 5.29
CA ASP A 117 14.43 1.64 4.51
C ASP A 117 14.77 3.01 5.10
N GLN A 118 13.84 3.61 5.85
CA GLN A 118 14.04 4.87 6.57
C GLN A 118 14.55 4.68 8.00
N GLY A 119 14.76 3.46 8.45
CA GLY A 119 15.31 3.16 9.77
C GLY A 119 14.32 3.27 10.93
N VAL A 120 13.02 3.32 10.68
CA VAL A 120 11.99 3.34 11.72
C VAL A 120 11.64 1.91 12.11
N ALA A 121 11.71 1.57 13.39
CA ALA A 121 11.58 0.19 13.88
C ALA A 121 10.52 -0.03 14.98
N ASP A 122 10.29 0.92 15.86
CA ASP A 122 9.43 0.75 17.04
C ASP A 122 7.95 1.00 16.77
N TYR A 123 7.42 0.41 15.71
CA TYR A 123 6.00 0.50 15.35
C TYR A 123 5.40 -0.90 15.14
N GLN A 124 4.07 -0.95 15.09
CA GLN A 124 3.33 -2.10 14.59
C GLN A 124 2.25 -1.62 13.61
N LEU A 125 2.02 -2.41 12.56
CA LEU A 125 0.97 -2.11 11.59
C LEU A 125 -0.34 -2.76 12.03
N VAL A 126 -1.42 -1.99 11.96
CA VAL A 126 -2.78 -2.47 12.18
C VAL A 126 -3.62 -2.23 10.93
N ASP A 127 -4.61 -3.08 10.72
CA ASP A 127 -5.45 -2.99 9.54
C ASP A 127 -6.45 -1.84 9.67
N SER A 128 -6.54 -1.02 8.64
CA SER A 128 -7.44 0.15 8.62
C SER A 128 -8.78 -0.11 7.93
N GLN A 129 -9.07 -1.30 7.53
CA GLN A 129 -10.30 -1.79 6.86
C GLN A 129 -11.38 -0.75 6.56
N GLY A 130 -11.12 0.14 5.60
CA GLY A 130 -12.13 1.02 5.01
C GLY A 130 -12.59 2.21 5.86
N ALA A 131 -12.09 2.38 7.09
CA ALA A 131 -12.50 3.46 7.98
C ALA A 131 -11.30 4.05 8.72
N THR A 132 -10.32 4.55 7.96
CA THR A 132 -9.06 5.05 8.51
C THR A 132 -9.29 6.17 9.55
N GLU A 133 -10.19 7.11 9.27
CA GLU A 133 -10.53 8.16 10.24
C GLU A 133 -11.22 7.58 11.49
N GLY A 134 -12.09 6.59 11.33
CA GLY A 134 -12.74 5.90 12.43
C GLY A 134 -11.75 5.12 13.29
N THR A 135 -10.73 4.51 12.68
CA THR A 135 -9.68 3.77 13.36
C THR A 135 -8.89 4.66 14.33
N VAL A 136 -8.51 5.87 13.89
CA VAL A 136 -7.81 6.83 14.76
C VAL A 136 -8.73 7.37 15.85
N LYS A 137 -9.99 7.69 15.52
CA LYS A 137 -10.97 8.16 16.49
C LYS A 137 -11.28 7.12 17.58
N ASN A 138 -11.22 5.85 17.24
CA ASN A 138 -11.44 4.76 18.18
C ASN A 138 -10.16 4.36 18.94
N GLU A 139 -9.11 5.15 18.86
CA GLU A 139 -7.83 4.94 19.56
C GLU A 139 -7.19 3.58 19.25
N SER A 140 -7.53 2.97 18.12
CA SER A 140 -6.94 1.70 17.70
C SER A 140 -5.61 1.88 16.98
N ALA A 141 -5.26 3.12 16.62
CA ALA A 141 -3.97 3.49 16.06
C ALA A 141 -3.65 4.95 16.38
N GLU A 142 -2.37 5.26 16.50
CA GLU A 142 -1.85 6.61 16.77
C GLU A 142 -1.54 7.37 15.48
N ALA A 143 -1.26 6.66 14.39
CA ALA A 143 -0.94 7.25 13.09
C ALA A 143 -1.59 6.47 11.95
N ILE A 144 -1.61 7.06 10.78
CA ILE A 144 -2.18 6.47 9.55
C ILE A 144 -1.13 6.51 8.44
N ALA A 145 -1.07 5.44 7.66
CA ALA A 145 -0.35 5.43 6.38
C ALA A 145 -1.32 5.05 5.25
N ASP A 146 -1.43 5.90 4.27
CA ASP A 146 -2.32 5.69 3.14
C ASP A 146 -1.73 6.24 1.83
N ILE A 147 -2.28 5.83 0.71
CA ILE A 147 -1.89 6.31 -0.60
C ILE A 147 -2.86 7.40 -1.04
N THR A 148 -2.30 8.53 -1.43
CA THR A 148 -3.07 9.62 -2.02
C THR A 148 -2.80 9.68 -3.51
N SER A 149 -3.85 9.72 -4.32
CA SER A 149 -3.72 9.98 -5.74
C SER A 149 -3.58 11.48 -5.98
N THR A 150 -2.51 11.88 -6.65
CA THR A 150 -2.30 13.26 -7.06
C THR A 150 -2.88 13.47 -8.47
N GLY A 151 -3.92 14.22 -8.55
CA GLY A 151 -4.52 14.68 -9.80
C GLY A 151 -5.62 13.89 -10.32
#